data_64db535d9d74b68836455a2ea336983e
#
_entry.id   64db535d9d74b68836455a2ea336983e
#
_cell.length_a   1.000
_cell.length_b   1.000
_cell.length_c   1.000
_cell.angle_alpha   90.00
_cell.angle_beta   90.00
_cell.angle_gamma   90.00
#
_symmetry.space_group_name_H-M   'P 1'
#
loop_
_entity.id
_entity.type
_entity.pdbx_description
1 polymer ?
#
loop_
_entity_poly.entity_id
_entity_poly.type
_entity_poly.pdbx_seq_one_letter_code
_entity_poly.pdbx_strand_id
1 'polypeptide(L)'
;SGDHRHGLILDLVIDGETVVASDESFKTSPHTAYAEMGTCGYETQFLERYNSNATEVGFASPDFDDENWENAQIHRYADHTLTLQKSGMLEFETILPVNATVVGNHILYDFGSNYVGYLCVQAKGKRGDVVTVRCAQELNDDGTLRYNLRANCTYEEEWILSDGESFLDWFDYKSFRYAELSIPANVEVLDVYFCVRHYPFVLKTQLKSDYAFNKELREIWNLCVHTQKYGVQEVIQDCMEREKGFYLGDGCYTALTNMILTS
;
A
#
# COMPACT_ATOMS: atom_id res chain seq x y z
N SER A 1 -18.92 -2.74 7.45
CA SER A 1 -19.20 -4.15 7.13
C SER A 1 -20.03 -4.19 5.84
N GLY A 2 -19.49 -4.80 4.81
CA GLY A 2 -20.21 -5.02 3.55
C GLY A 2 -21.24 -6.14 3.70
N ASP A 3 -22.09 -6.27 2.73
CA ASP A 3 -23.06 -7.36 2.62
C ASP A 3 -22.48 -8.61 1.92
N HIS A 4 -21.15 -8.65 1.78
CA HIS A 4 -20.39 -9.71 1.14
C HIS A 4 -20.73 -9.96 -0.34
N ARG A 5 -21.35 -8.99 -1.00
CA ARG A 5 -21.57 -9.03 -2.45
C ARG A 5 -20.34 -8.43 -3.15
N HIS A 6 -19.64 -9.27 -3.88
CA HIS A 6 -18.48 -8.87 -4.66
C HIS A 6 -18.82 -8.90 -6.15
N GLY A 7 -18.26 -7.98 -6.91
CA GLY A 7 -18.43 -7.96 -8.35
C GLY A 7 -17.65 -6.82 -8.99
N LEU A 8 -17.50 -6.91 -10.30
CA LEU A 8 -16.92 -5.89 -11.14
C LEU A 8 -17.96 -5.47 -12.18
N ILE A 9 -18.06 -4.17 -12.42
CA ILE A 9 -18.71 -3.63 -13.61
C ILE A 9 -17.71 -2.70 -14.31
N LEU A 10 -17.56 -2.89 -15.61
CA LEU A 10 -16.62 -2.13 -16.44
C LEU A 10 -17.33 -1.75 -17.75
N ASP A 11 -17.14 -0.52 -18.18
CA ASP A 11 -17.53 -0.02 -19.48
C ASP A 11 -16.41 0.87 -20.03
N LEU A 12 -15.72 0.40 -21.08
CA LEU A 12 -14.68 1.14 -21.76
C LEU A 12 -15.29 1.85 -22.97
N VAL A 13 -15.30 3.17 -22.88
CA VAL A 13 -15.85 4.04 -23.92
C VAL A 13 -14.70 4.79 -24.60
N ILE A 14 -14.62 4.68 -25.95
CA ILE A 14 -13.66 5.42 -26.79
C ILE A 14 -14.46 6.19 -27.82
N ASP A 15 -14.20 7.49 -27.92
CA ASP A 15 -14.89 8.42 -28.85
C ASP A 15 -16.43 8.38 -28.75
N GLY A 16 -16.96 8.08 -27.54
CA GLY A 16 -18.38 8.01 -27.27
C GLY A 16 -19.05 6.67 -27.59
N GLU A 17 -18.29 5.68 -28.04
CA GLU A 17 -18.77 4.31 -28.29
C GLU A 17 -18.22 3.34 -27.25
N THR A 18 -19.07 2.46 -26.72
CA THR A 18 -18.64 1.36 -25.84
C THR A 18 -17.86 0.33 -26.66
N VAL A 19 -16.58 0.20 -26.35
CA VAL A 19 -15.66 -0.76 -26.99
C VAL A 19 -15.67 -2.10 -26.27
N VAL A 20 -15.68 -2.07 -24.93
CA VAL A 20 -15.72 -3.26 -24.07
C VAL A 20 -16.63 -2.98 -22.89
N ALA A 21 -17.56 -3.86 -22.61
CA ALA A 21 -18.34 -3.86 -21.39
C ALA A 21 -18.24 -5.24 -20.71
N SER A 22 -18.23 -5.24 -19.37
CA SER A 22 -18.17 -6.50 -18.63
C SER A 22 -19.47 -7.30 -18.80
N ASP A 23 -19.32 -8.54 -19.25
CA ASP A 23 -20.39 -9.50 -19.44
C ASP A 23 -19.90 -10.94 -19.13
N GLU A 24 -20.69 -11.94 -19.50
CA GLU A 24 -20.38 -13.35 -19.31
C GLU A 24 -19.22 -13.87 -20.16
N SER A 25 -18.70 -13.10 -21.11
CA SER A 25 -17.51 -13.47 -21.90
C SER A 25 -16.21 -13.20 -21.14
N PHE A 26 -16.24 -12.37 -20.08
CA PHE A 26 -15.09 -12.14 -19.23
C PHE A 26 -14.66 -13.41 -18.54
N LYS A 27 -13.36 -13.55 -18.38
CA LYS A 27 -12.75 -14.68 -17.67
C LYS A 27 -12.48 -14.30 -16.22
N THR A 28 -12.63 -15.27 -15.33
CA THR A 28 -12.40 -15.11 -13.90
C THR A 28 -11.63 -16.28 -13.33
N SER A 29 -10.75 -16.01 -12.37
CA SER A 29 -10.05 -17.02 -11.58
C SER A 29 -9.82 -16.51 -10.17
N PRO A 30 -9.80 -17.37 -9.13
CA PRO A 30 -9.32 -17.00 -7.82
C PRO A 30 -7.86 -16.54 -7.89
N HIS A 31 -7.50 -15.46 -7.21
CA HIS A 31 -6.11 -15.04 -7.09
C HIS A 31 -5.48 -15.74 -5.89
N THR A 32 -4.61 -16.73 -6.15
CA THR A 32 -4.01 -17.59 -5.12
C THR A 32 -2.60 -17.20 -4.73
N ALA A 33 -2.05 -16.15 -5.34
CA ALA A 33 -0.72 -15.64 -5.01
C ALA A 33 -0.63 -15.11 -3.57
N TYR A 34 -1.73 -14.65 -3.01
CA TYR A 34 -1.80 -14.13 -1.64
C TYR A 34 -2.34 -15.17 -0.68
N ALA A 35 -1.61 -15.41 0.41
CA ALA A 35 -2.06 -16.22 1.53
C ALA A 35 -1.99 -15.40 2.82
N GLU A 36 -2.97 -15.60 3.68
CA GLU A 36 -3.02 -14.99 5.01
C GLU A 36 -1.93 -15.59 5.92
N MET A 37 -1.23 -14.72 6.66
CA MET A 37 -0.27 -15.08 7.69
C MET A 37 -0.75 -14.71 9.10
N GLY A 38 -2.03 -14.39 9.26
CA GLY A 38 -2.63 -13.87 10.48
C GLY A 38 -3.02 -12.40 10.34
N THR A 39 -3.37 -11.79 11.46
CA THR A 39 -3.84 -10.40 11.51
C THR A 39 -2.88 -9.52 12.30
N CYS A 40 -2.87 -8.23 12.01
CA CYS A 40 -2.24 -7.23 12.85
C CYS A 40 -3.22 -6.11 13.24
N GLY A 41 -2.77 -5.23 14.15
CA GLY A 41 -3.62 -4.23 14.75
C GLY A 41 -4.72 -4.87 15.59
N TYR A 42 -5.93 -4.34 15.49
CA TYR A 42 -7.12 -4.89 16.15
C TYR A 42 -7.85 -5.91 15.27
N GLU A 43 -7.09 -6.80 14.61
CA GLU A 43 -7.61 -7.76 13.63
C GLU A 43 -8.27 -7.09 12.42
N THR A 44 -7.82 -5.87 12.11
CA THR A 44 -8.36 -5.06 11.02
C THR A 44 -7.55 -5.16 9.75
N GLN A 45 -6.36 -5.75 9.82
CA GLN A 45 -5.43 -5.91 8.71
C GLN A 45 -4.91 -7.35 8.68
N PHE A 46 -4.67 -7.86 7.47
CA PHE A 46 -4.05 -9.15 7.25
C PHE A 46 -2.55 -8.98 6.97
N LEU A 47 -1.76 -9.89 7.51
CA LEU A 47 -0.39 -10.09 7.09
C LEU A 47 -0.38 -11.05 5.90
N GLU A 48 0.48 -10.80 4.95
CA GLU A 48 0.46 -11.45 3.65
C GLU A 48 1.69 -12.32 3.41
N ARG A 49 1.44 -13.46 2.76
CA ARG A 49 2.48 -14.20 2.05
C ARG A 49 2.20 -14.09 0.56
N TYR A 50 3.09 -13.44 -0.18
CA TYR A 50 2.98 -13.35 -1.63
C TYR A 50 3.82 -14.43 -2.30
N ASN A 51 3.21 -15.18 -3.22
CA ASN A 51 3.87 -16.25 -3.96
C ASN A 51 3.95 -15.91 -5.45
N SER A 52 5.13 -15.52 -5.91
CA SER A 52 5.39 -15.21 -7.33
C SER A 52 5.28 -16.43 -8.26
N ASN A 53 4.99 -17.64 -7.74
CA ASN A 53 4.82 -18.84 -8.53
C ASN A 53 3.35 -19.23 -8.78
N ALA A 54 2.39 -18.44 -8.30
CA ALA A 54 0.99 -18.71 -8.56
C ALA A 54 0.68 -18.53 -10.06
N THR A 55 -0.25 -19.33 -10.56
CA THR A 55 -0.54 -19.42 -12.00
C THR A 55 -1.13 -18.15 -12.58
N GLU A 56 -1.79 -17.35 -11.77
CA GLU A 56 -2.40 -16.09 -12.16
C GLU A 56 -1.45 -14.88 -12.09
N VAL A 57 -0.22 -15.04 -11.59
CA VAL A 57 0.78 -13.97 -11.59
C VAL A 57 1.11 -13.56 -13.01
N GLY A 58 1.01 -12.27 -13.29
CA GLY A 58 1.20 -11.71 -14.63
C GLY A 58 -0.06 -11.65 -15.50
N PHE A 59 -1.25 -11.91 -14.94
CA PHE A 59 -2.54 -11.91 -15.66
C PHE A 59 -2.84 -10.61 -16.44
N ALA A 60 -2.21 -9.50 -16.07
CA ALA A 60 -2.35 -8.22 -16.79
C ALA A 60 -1.55 -8.17 -18.10
N SER A 61 -0.73 -9.18 -18.41
CA SER A 61 -0.02 -9.26 -19.69
C SER A 61 -0.98 -9.58 -20.84
N PRO A 62 -0.85 -8.89 -21.99
CA PRO A 62 -1.66 -9.20 -23.19
C PRO A 62 -1.54 -10.65 -23.68
N ASP A 63 -0.40 -11.28 -23.40
CA ASP A 63 -0.08 -12.67 -23.83
C ASP A 63 -0.38 -13.70 -22.74
N PHE A 64 -1.11 -13.32 -21.69
CA PHE A 64 -1.46 -14.25 -20.61
C PHE A 64 -2.41 -15.32 -21.08
N ASP A 65 -2.13 -16.59 -20.74
CA ASP A 65 -2.98 -17.73 -21.05
C ASP A 65 -4.08 -17.88 -20.00
N ASP A 66 -5.30 -17.52 -20.36
CA ASP A 66 -6.51 -17.65 -19.55
C ASP A 66 -7.45 -18.77 -20.02
N GLU A 67 -6.99 -19.69 -20.85
CA GLU A 67 -7.83 -20.76 -21.43
C GLU A 67 -8.57 -21.58 -20.35
N ASN A 68 -7.91 -21.81 -19.22
CA ASN A 68 -8.46 -22.58 -18.11
C ASN A 68 -9.30 -21.75 -17.11
N TRP A 69 -9.48 -20.46 -17.34
CA TRP A 69 -10.30 -19.62 -16.48
C TRP A 69 -11.77 -19.80 -16.78
N GLU A 70 -12.59 -19.71 -15.75
CA GLU A 70 -14.04 -19.79 -15.90
C GLU A 70 -14.63 -18.48 -16.43
N ASN A 71 -15.80 -18.58 -17.09
CA ASN A 71 -16.50 -17.39 -17.49
C ASN A 71 -17.14 -16.68 -16.28
N ALA A 72 -17.20 -15.36 -16.32
CA ALA A 72 -17.82 -14.55 -15.30
C ALA A 72 -19.31 -14.86 -15.17
N GLN A 73 -19.81 -14.81 -13.95
CA GLN A 73 -21.25 -14.96 -13.67
C GLN A 73 -21.90 -13.58 -13.53
N ILE A 74 -23.02 -13.40 -14.20
CA ILE A 74 -23.80 -12.15 -14.10
C ILE A 74 -24.66 -12.18 -12.83
N HIS A 75 -24.40 -11.23 -11.93
CA HIS A 75 -25.25 -10.97 -10.78
C HIS A 75 -25.97 -9.63 -10.94
N ARG A 76 -27.28 -9.61 -10.73
CA ARG A 76 -28.10 -8.39 -10.79
C ARG A 76 -28.59 -8.04 -9.39
N TYR A 77 -28.15 -6.90 -8.89
CA TYR A 77 -28.60 -6.35 -7.62
C TYR A 77 -29.52 -5.16 -7.89
N ALA A 78 -30.85 -5.37 -7.73
CA ALA A 78 -31.85 -4.35 -8.05
C ALA A 78 -31.88 -3.18 -7.03
N ASP A 79 -31.22 -3.33 -5.89
CA ASP A 79 -31.16 -2.36 -4.79
C ASP A 79 -29.93 -1.44 -4.84
N HIS A 80 -29.14 -1.50 -5.92
CA HIS A 80 -27.97 -0.66 -6.12
C HIS A 80 -28.23 0.37 -7.22
N THR A 81 -27.82 1.61 -6.93
CA THR A 81 -27.73 2.67 -7.94
C THR A 81 -26.25 2.97 -8.17
N LEU A 82 -25.79 2.76 -9.39
CA LEU A 82 -24.42 3.10 -9.77
C LEU A 82 -24.29 4.63 -9.92
N THR A 83 -23.24 5.17 -9.32
CA THR A 83 -22.91 6.59 -9.42
C THR A 83 -21.42 6.74 -9.65
N LEU A 84 -21.03 7.80 -10.35
CA LEU A 84 -19.61 8.13 -10.47
C LEU A 84 -19.04 8.49 -9.10
N GLN A 85 -17.80 8.05 -8.84
CA GLN A 85 -17.04 8.45 -7.66
C GLN A 85 -16.92 9.98 -7.62
N LYS A 86 -17.28 10.58 -6.49
CA LYS A 86 -17.22 12.03 -6.29
C LYS A 86 -15.86 12.52 -5.75
N SER A 87 -15.13 11.66 -5.06
CA SER A 87 -13.76 11.94 -4.58
C SER A 87 -12.75 11.80 -5.72
N GLY A 88 -11.65 12.54 -5.62
CA GLY A 88 -10.51 12.37 -6.53
C GLY A 88 -9.90 10.98 -6.45
N MET A 89 -9.15 10.62 -7.47
CA MET A 89 -8.30 9.43 -7.44
C MET A 89 -7.09 9.68 -6.54
N LEU A 90 -6.57 8.63 -5.92
CA LEU A 90 -5.33 8.73 -5.16
C LEU A 90 -4.15 9.05 -6.09
N GLU A 91 -3.20 9.80 -5.56
CA GLU A 91 -1.92 10.08 -6.20
C GLU A 91 -0.87 9.11 -5.67
N PHE A 92 0.08 8.75 -6.53
CA PHE A 92 1.17 7.86 -6.21
C PHE A 92 2.51 8.55 -6.47
N GLU A 93 3.44 8.39 -5.54
CA GLU A 93 4.80 8.95 -5.62
C GLU A 93 5.83 7.84 -5.38
N THR A 94 6.95 7.87 -6.08
CA THR A 94 8.06 6.96 -5.83
C THR A 94 9.09 7.64 -4.92
N ILE A 95 9.37 7.03 -3.78
CA ILE A 95 10.40 7.46 -2.84
C ILE A 95 11.52 6.42 -2.79
N LEU A 96 12.73 6.85 -3.09
CA LEU A 96 13.92 6.00 -2.96
C LEU A 96 14.44 6.01 -1.51
N PRO A 97 15.05 4.93 -1.04
CA PRO A 97 15.68 4.92 0.28
C PRO A 97 16.82 5.94 0.32
N VAL A 98 16.89 6.69 1.42
CA VAL A 98 18.00 7.65 1.68
C VAL A 98 19.23 6.94 2.22
N ASN A 99 19.07 5.74 2.76
CA ASN A 99 20.14 4.88 3.24
C ASN A 99 19.77 3.40 3.17
N ALA A 100 20.77 2.55 2.99
CA ALA A 100 20.65 1.10 3.11
C ALA A 100 21.83 0.56 3.91
N THR A 101 21.54 -0.29 4.91
CA THR A 101 22.55 -0.91 5.79
C THR A 101 22.43 -2.42 5.69
N VAL A 102 23.54 -3.09 5.40
CA VAL A 102 23.60 -4.56 5.30
C VAL A 102 24.24 -5.14 6.55
N VAL A 103 23.54 -6.06 7.22
CA VAL A 103 24.05 -6.80 8.38
C VAL A 103 23.76 -8.28 8.20
N GLY A 104 24.78 -9.05 7.82
CA GLY A 104 24.60 -10.47 7.51
C GLY A 104 23.71 -10.67 6.28
N ASN A 105 22.59 -11.34 6.47
CA ASN A 105 21.58 -11.57 5.45
C ASN A 105 20.38 -10.61 5.55
N HIS A 106 20.52 -9.54 6.35
CA HIS A 106 19.50 -8.52 6.50
C HIS A 106 19.93 -7.23 5.80
N ILE A 107 19.01 -6.60 5.09
CA ILE A 107 19.21 -5.29 4.47
C ILE A 107 18.13 -4.37 5.03
N LEU A 108 18.54 -3.36 5.77
CA LEU A 108 17.68 -2.32 6.34
C LEU A 108 17.70 -1.08 5.47
N TYR A 109 16.54 -0.66 4.99
CA TYR A 109 16.33 0.55 4.20
C TYR A 109 15.67 1.64 5.05
N ASP A 110 16.19 2.88 4.98
CA ASP A 110 15.59 4.08 5.56
C ASP A 110 15.06 4.98 4.44
N PHE A 111 13.77 5.29 4.44
CA PHE A 111 13.13 6.19 3.48
C PHE A 111 13.11 7.66 3.95
N GLY A 112 13.74 7.99 5.07
CA GLY A 112 13.92 9.35 5.58
C GLY A 112 12.73 9.91 6.35
N SER A 113 11.52 9.48 6.04
CA SER A 113 10.28 9.85 6.72
C SER A 113 9.30 8.69 6.76
N ASN A 114 8.29 8.80 7.62
CA ASN A 114 7.18 7.87 7.62
C ASN A 114 6.22 8.20 6.48
N TYR A 115 5.93 7.24 5.63
CA TYR A 115 5.01 7.35 4.49
C TYR A 115 3.93 6.27 4.56
N VAL A 116 2.95 6.35 3.66
CA VAL A 116 1.87 5.38 3.52
C VAL A 116 1.86 4.84 2.09
N GLY A 117 1.85 3.53 1.93
CA GLY A 117 1.87 2.90 0.61
C GLY A 117 2.43 1.49 0.61
N TYR A 118 3.13 1.13 -0.45
CA TYR A 118 3.63 -0.20 -0.73
C TYR A 118 5.14 -0.22 -0.84
N LEU A 119 5.79 -1.19 -0.18
CA LEU A 119 7.19 -1.49 -0.45
C LEU A 119 7.28 -2.25 -1.78
N CYS A 120 7.97 -1.69 -2.74
CA CYS A 120 8.22 -2.33 -4.03
C CYS A 120 9.65 -2.87 -4.05
N VAL A 121 9.79 -4.15 -4.36
CA VAL A 121 11.08 -4.84 -4.41
C VAL A 121 11.17 -5.66 -5.69
N GLN A 122 12.29 -5.54 -6.38
CA GLN A 122 12.69 -6.46 -7.44
C GLN A 122 13.87 -7.28 -6.94
N ALA A 123 13.79 -8.60 -7.05
CA ALA A 123 14.87 -9.49 -6.65
C ALA A 123 15.02 -10.65 -7.63
N LYS A 124 16.21 -11.22 -7.65
CA LYS A 124 16.56 -12.40 -8.44
C LYS A 124 16.91 -13.55 -7.52
N GLY A 125 16.25 -14.67 -7.71
CA GLY A 125 16.44 -15.86 -6.89
C GLY A 125 16.03 -17.15 -7.62
N LYS A 126 15.74 -18.16 -6.84
CA LYS A 126 15.23 -19.46 -7.31
C LYS A 126 13.82 -19.67 -6.81
N ARG A 127 13.10 -20.48 -7.55
CA ARG A 127 11.74 -20.91 -7.16
C ARG A 127 11.72 -21.47 -5.74
N GLY A 128 10.89 -20.87 -4.90
CA GLY A 128 10.72 -21.27 -3.51
C GLY A 128 11.66 -20.60 -2.51
N ASP A 129 12.61 -19.77 -2.95
CA ASP A 129 13.36 -18.90 -2.03
C ASP A 129 12.38 -17.97 -1.32
N VAL A 130 12.53 -17.81 0.00
CA VAL A 130 11.66 -16.99 0.82
C VAL A 130 12.42 -15.78 1.30
N VAL A 131 11.90 -14.59 1.01
CA VAL A 131 12.33 -13.31 1.55
C VAL A 131 11.35 -12.91 2.65
N THR A 132 11.85 -12.69 3.88
CA THR A 132 11.05 -12.09 4.95
C THR A 132 11.12 -10.59 4.83
N VAL A 133 9.97 -9.94 4.86
CA VAL A 133 9.83 -8.48 4.75
C VAL A 133 9.25 -7.95 6.05
N ARG A 134 9.94 -6.99 6.67
CA ARG A 134 9.50 -6.32 7.88
C ARG A 134 9.45 -4.82 7.65
N CYS A 135 8.42 -4.17 8.16
CA CYS A 135 8.26 -2.72 8.08
C CYS A 135 8.05 -2.12 9.47
N ALA A 136 8.57 -0.91 9.70
CA ALA A 136 8.34 -0.20 10.96
C ALA A 136 8.55 1.31 10.80
N GLN A 137 8.01 2.07 11.76
CA GLN A 137 8.14 3.52 11.80
C GLN A 137 9.43 3.98 12.48
N GLU A 138 10.02 3.15 13.33
CA GLU A 138 11.19 3.50 14.15
C GLU A 138 12.13 2.31 14.36
N LEU A 139 13.32 2.63 14.85
CA LEU A 139 14.33 1.65 15.26
C LEU A 139 14.36 1.52 16.79
N ASN A 140 14.86 0.40 17.28
CA ASN A 140 15.25 0.24 18.67
C ASN A 140 16.53 1.04 18.98
N ASP A 141 16.86 1.19 20.26
CA ASP A 141 18.07 1.91 20.71
C ASP A 141 19.38 1.30 20.17
N ASP A 142 19.37 0.02 19.84
CA ASP A 142 20.51 -0.70 19.25
C ASP A 142 20.57 -0.59 17.71
N GLY A 143 19.66 0.14 17.11
CA GLY A 143 19.56 0.34 15.66
C GLY A 143 18.85 -0.78 14.89
N THR A 144 18.33 -1.80 15.57
CA THR A 144 17.51 -2.83 14.93
C THR A 144 16.10 -2.34 14.65
N LEU A 145 15.42 -2.98 13.68
CA LEU A 145 14.07 -2.59 13.31
C LEU A 145 13.06 -2.90 14.42
N ARG A 146 12.29 -1.91 14.85
CA ARG A 146 11.22 -2.08 15.83
C ARG A 146 9.91 -2.45 15.15
N TYR A 147 9.82 -3.65 14.59
CA TYR A 147 8.66 -4.12 13.82
C TYR A 147 7.56 -4.77 14.67
N ASN A 148 7.86 -5.16 15.92
CA ASN A 148 6.89 -5.73 16.84
C ASN A 148 6.42 -4.66 17.83
N LEU A 149 5.28 -4.04 17.54
CA LEU A 149 4.69 -2.97 18.32
C LEU A 149 3.53 -3.48 19.17
N ARG A 150 3.08 -2.63 20.11
CA ARG A 150 1.86 -2.89 20.89
C ARG A 150 0.60 -2.96 20.01
N ALA A 151 -0.49 -3.44 20.54
CA ALA A 151 -1.77 -3.63 19.85
C ALA A 151 -1.66 -4.58 18.65
N ASN A 152 -0.79 -5.59 18.75
CA ASN A 152 -0.54 -6.60 17.72
C ASN A 152 -0.13 -6.00 16.35
N CYS A 153 0.50 -4.82 16.33
CA CYS A 153 1.03 -4.23 15.11
C CYS A 153 2.42 -4.80 14.83
N THR A 154 2.46 -5.98 14.23
CA THR A 154 3.70 -6.68 13.85
C THR A 154 3.71 -6.86 12.34
N TYR A 155 4.45 -6.02 11.63
CA TYR A 155 4.56 -6.10 10.19
C TYR A 155 5.73 -7.00 9.79
N GLU A 156 5.46 -8.30 9.75
CA GLU A 156 6.36 -9.34 9.25
C GLU A 156 5.62 -10.21 8.25
N GLU A 157 6.08 -10.24 7.03
CA GLU A 157 5.44 -10.87 5.88
C GLU A 157 6.45 -11.66 5.07
N GLU A 158 5.96 -12.52 4.17
CA GLU A 158 6.82 -13.39 3.37
C GLU A 158 6.56 -13.21 1.88
N TRP A 159 7.65 -13.23 1.12
CA TRP A 159 7.63 -13.25 -0.33
C TRP A 159 8.35 -14.49 -0.85
N ILE A 160 7.64 -15.34 -1.59
CA ILE A 160 8.18 -16.56 -2.23
C ILE A 160 8.54 -16.23 -3.67
N LEU A 161 9.83 -16.33 -4.00
CA LEU A 161 10.35 -16.01 -5.32
C LEU A 161 10.05 -17.08 -6.36
N SER A 162 9.98 -16.67 -7.62
CA SER A 162 10.06 -17.56 -8.78
C SER A 162 11.51 -17.72 -9.25
N ASP A 163 11.74 -18.55 -10.28
CA ASP A 163 13.05 -18.66 -10.92
C ASP A 163 13.35 -17.35 -11.70
N GLY A 164 14.53 -16.79 -11.47
CA GLY A 164 14.97 -15.56 -12.11
C GLY A 164 14.51 -14.32 -11.37
N GLU A 165 14.03 -13.33 -12.10
CA GLU A 165 13.57 -12.05 -11.54
C GLU A 165 12.12 -12.15 -11.10
N SER A 166 11.84 -11.63 -9.91
CA SER A 166 10.51 -11.53 -9.31
C SER A 166 10.27 -10.12 -8.79
N PHE A 167 8.99 -9.73 -8.77
CA PHE A 167 8.53 -8.47 -8.20
C PHE A 167 7.62 -8.75 -7.01
N LEU A 168 7.84 -8.01 -5.93
CA LEU A 168 6.96 -8.04 -4.77
C LEU A 168 5.72 -7.21 -5.07
N ASP A 169 4.56 -7.84 -4.96
CA ASP A 169 3.25 -7.21 -5.16
C ASP A 169 2.40 -7.39 -3.90
N TRP A 170 2.27 -6.33 -3.08
CA TRP A 170 1.44 -6.34 -1.90
C TRP A 170 0.02 -5.90 -2.20
N PHE A 171 -0.95 -6.57 -1.62
CA PHE A 171 -2.35 -6.18 -1.71
C PHE A 171 -2.69 -5.02 -0.75
N ASP A 172 -2.24 -5.09 0.50
CA ASP A 172 -2.53 -4.06 1.51
C ASP A 172 -1.38 -3.07 1.71
N TYR A 173 -1.71 -1.78 1.77
CA TYR A 173 -0.74 -0.73 2.04
C TYR A 173 -0.38 -0.66 3.53
N LYS A 174 0.81 -0.13 3.82
CA LYS A 174 1.34 0.02 5.18
C LYS A 174 1.88 1.42 5.42
N SER A 175 2.06 1.75 6.70
CA SER A 175 2.69 3.00 7.12
C SER A 175 4.03 2.68 7.77
N PHE A 176 5.12 3.13 7.15
CA PHE A 176 6.46 2.87 7.67
C PHE A 176 7.48 3.91 7.18
N ARG A 177 8.60 4.00 7.87
CA ARG A 177 9.82 4.68 7.44
C ARG A 177 10.91 3.70 7.07
N TYR A 178 11.00 2.59 7.80
CA TYR A 178 12.03 1.59 7.65
C TYR A 178 11.46 0.29 7.12
N ALA A 179 12.17 -0.35 6.20
CA ALA A 179 11.88 -1.70 5.74
C ALA A 179 13.13 -2.57 5.86
N GLU A 180 12.98 -3.79 6.33
CA GLU A 180 14.05 -4.78 6.41
C GLU A 180 13.70 -5.99 5.56
N LEU A 181 14.64 -6.41 4.73
CA LEU A 181 14.58 -7.65 3.97
C LEU A 181 15.55 -8.65 4.60
N SER A 182 15.04 -9.83 4.97
CA SER A 182 15.89 -10.98 5.31
C SER A 182 15.92 -11.90 4.10
N ILE A 183 17.08 -12.03 3.47
CA ILE A 183 17.25 -12.69 2.18
C ILE A 183 18.10 -13.96 2.28
N PRO A 184 17.79 -15.06 1.56
CA PRO A 184 18.70 -16.16 1.34
C PRO A 184 20.01 -15.73 0.67
N ALA A 185 21.12 -16.44 0.92
CA ALA A 185 22.45 -16.08 0.42
C ALA A 185 22.59 -16.05 -1.12
N ASN A 186 21.68 -16.74 -1.82
CA ASN A 186 21.62 -16.81 -3.28
C ASN A 186 20.68 -15.78 -3.91
N VAL A 187 19.98 -14.98 -3.10
CA VAL A 187 19.05 -13.95 -3.56
C VAL A 187 19.78 -12.63 -3.73
N GLU A 188 19.60 -12.00 -4.87
CA GLU A 188 20.11 -10.66 -5.18
C GLU A 188 18.93 -9.67 -5.25
N VAL A 189 18.98 -8.62 -4.45
CA VAL A 189 18.01 -7.50 -4.52
C VAL A 189 18.47 -6.55 -5.62
N LEU A 190 17.60 -6.33 -6.61
CA LEU A 190 17.91 -5.52 -7.80
C LEU A 190 17.43 -4.09 -7.64
N ASP A 191 16.24 -3.90 -7.09
CA ASP A 191 15.65 -2.58 -6.88
C ASP A 191 14.76 -2.56 -5.63
N VAL A 192 14.72 -1.41 -4.94
CA VAL A 192 13.85 -1.17 -3.79
C VAL A 192 13.38 0.28 -3.80
N TYR A 193 12.09 0.49 -3.75
CA TYR A 193 11.48 1.80 -3.58
C TYR A 193 10.16 1.72 -2.81
N PHE A 194 9.70 2.85 -2.33
CA PHE A 194 8.41 3.00 -1.69
C PHE A 194 7.43 3.63 -2.69
N CYS A 195 6.41 2.91 -3.10
CA CYS A 195 5.28 3.45 -3.84
C CYS A 195 4.31 4.07 -2.83
N VAL A 196 4.48 5.35 -2.59
CA VAL A 196 3.69 6.12 -1.62
C VAL A 196 2.36 6.52 -2.23
N ARG A 197 1.29 6.47 -1.44
CA ARG A 197 -0.07 6.84 -1.86
C ARG A 197 -0.68 7.88 -0.93
N HIS A 198 -1.46 8.79 -1.47
CA HIS A 198 -2.23 9.77 -0.70
C HIS A 198 -3.38 10.35 -1.52
N TYR A 199 -4.35 10.95 -0.85
CA TYR A 199 -5.37 11.76 -1.52
C TYR A 199 -4.73 13.02 -2.11
N PRO A 200 -5.22 13.56 -3.25
CA PRO A 200 -4.68 14.80 -3.83
C PRO A 200 -4.55 15.91 -2.80
N PHE A 201 -3.33 16.44 -2.66
CA PHE A 201 -3.02 17.43 -1.63
C PHE A 201 -2.20 18.57 -2.22
N VAL A 202 -2.80 19.76 -2.27
CA VAL A 202 -2.13 20.99 -2.72
C VAL A 202 -2.07 21.98 -1.57
N LEU A 203 -0.89 22.15 -0.99
CA LEU A 203 -0.67 23.12 0.09
C LEU A 203 -0.80 24.55 -0.43
N LYS A 204 -1.81 25.29 0.02
CA LYS A 204 -2.03 26.72 -0.33
C LYS A 204 -1.69 27.68 0.78
N THR A 205 -1.63 27.19 2.01
CA THR A 205 -1.33 27.98 3.21
C THR A 205 0.15 27.96 3.51
N GLN A 206 0.68 29.07 4.02
CA GLN A 206 2.07 29.23 4.43
C GLN A 206 2.15 29.68 5.87
N LEU A 207 3.04 29.07 6.66
CA LEU A 207 3.39 29.56 7.98
C LEU A 207 4.31 30.77 7.85
N LYS A 208 3.90 31.95 8.36
CA LYS A 208 4.73 33.14 8.49
C LYS A 208 4.96 33.44 9.97
N SER A 209 6.20 33.60 10.36
CA SER A 209 6.57 33.99 11.73
C SER A 209 7.87 34.78 11.73
N ASP A 210 7.89 35.89 12.49
CA ASP A 210 9.04 36.76 12.63
C ASP A 210 9.82 36.54 13.95
N TYR A 211 9.50 35.44 14.68
CA TYR A 211 10.10 35.15 15.97
C TYR A 211 11.40 34.32 15.87
N ALA A 212 12.26 34.42 16.90
CA ALA A 212 13.56 33.75 16.94
C ALA A 212 13.49 32.21 16.89
N PHE A 213 12.39 31.58 17.35
CA PHE A 213 12.14 30.14 17.31
C PHE A 213 11.52 29.64 15.99
N ASN A 214 11.70 30.39 14.94
CA ASN A 214 11.18 30.12 13.61
C ASN A 214 11.58 28.73 13.06
N LYS A 215 12.74 28.21 13.44
CA LYS A 215 13.20 26.91 12.94
C LYS A 215 12.33 25.78 13.50
N GLU A 216 12.19 25.72 14.81
CA GLU A 216 11.39 24.67 15.50
C GLU A 216 9.92 24.74 15.08
N LEU A 217 9.36 25.94 15.00
CA LEU A 217 7.98 26.13 14.55
C LEU A 217 7.78 25.66 13.10
N ARG A 218 8.75 25.86 12.21
CA ARG A 218 8.70 25.34 10.84
C ARG A 218 8.84 23.83 10.78
N GLU A 219 9.68 23.26 11.62
CA GLU A 219 9.83 21.79 11.71
C GLU A 219 8.52 21.15 12.18
N ILE A 220 7.87 21.71 13.19
CA ILE A 220 6.55 21.27 13.66
C ILE A 220 5.49 21.45 12.55
N TRP A 221 5.48 22.59 11.87
CA TRP A 221 4.58 22.85 10.76
C TRP A 221 4.76 21.81 9.64
N ASN A 222 6.00 21.56 9.22
CA ASN A 222 6.31 20.58 8.18
C ASN A 222 5.89 19.16 8.58
N LEU A 223 6.10 18.78 9.84
CA LEU A 223 5.62 17.51 10.38
C LEU A 223 4.10 17.39 10.29
N CYS A 224 3.36 18.44 10.70
CA CYS A 224 1.91 18.45 10.63
C CYS A 224 1.39 18.38 9.19
N VAL A 225 2.00 19.14 8.26
CA VAL A 225 1.65 19.12 6.84
C VAL A 225 1.93 17.74 6.22
N HIS A 226 3.08 17.14 6.54
CA HIS A 226 3.43 15.79 6.09
C HIS A 226 2.42 14.75 6.59
N THR A 227 2.11 14.79 7.89
CA THR A 227 1.11 13.90 8.50
C THR A 227 -0.27 14.07 7.84
N GLN A 228 -0.68 15.31 7.59
CA GLN A 228 -1.96 15.60 6.93
C GLN A 228 -2.00 15.04 5.51
N LYS A 229 -0.92 15.24 4.72
CA LYS A 229 -0.84 14.76 3.34
C LYS A 229 -1.02 13.23 3.27
N TYR A 230 -0.26 12.49 4.07
CA TYR A 230 -0.23 11.02 4.01
C TYR A 230 -1.27 10.35 4.91
N GLY A 231 -1.88 11.09 5.84
CA GLY A 231 -2.96 10.63 6.70
C GLY A 231 -4.34 10.59 6.02
N VAL A 232 -4.48 11.15 4.82
CA VAL A 232 -5.73 11.13 4.06
C VAL A 232 -5.59 10.19 2.87
N GLN A 233 -6.42 9.17 2.86
CA GLN A 233 -6.51 8.17 1.81
C GLN A 233 -7.87 8.30 1.09
N GLU A 234 -8.50 7.21 0.68
CA GLU A 234 -9.88 7.22 0.13
C GLU A 234 -10.89 7.79 1.13
N VAL A 235 -10.55 7.66 2.40
CA VAL A 235 -11.29 8.23 3.53
C VAL A 235 -10.29 8.88 4.49
N ILE A 236 -10.79 9.78 5.33
CA ILE A 236 -10.00 10.32 6.45
C ILE A 236 -9.94 9.23 7.52
N GLN A 237 -8.75 8.74 7.82
CA GLN A 237 -8.52 7.67 8.78
C GLN A 237 -8.02 8.23 10.12
N ASP A 238 -8.27 7.49 11.20
CA ASP A 238 -7.73 7.78 12.53
C ASP A 238 -6.22 7.57 12.59
N CYS A 239 -5.76 6.46 12.02
CA CYS A 239 -4.35 6.11 11.88
C CYS A 239 -4.13 5.24 10.64
N MET A 240 -2.89 5.24 10.12
CA MET A 240 -2.51 4.50 8.91
C MET A 240 -1.97 3.11 9.21
N GLU A 241 -2.00 2.67 10.45
CA GLU A 241 -1.31 1.48 10.93
C GLU A 241 -2.27 0.47 11.55
N ARG A 242 -2.79 0.77 12.73
CA ARG A 242 -3.51 -0.16 13.60
C ARG A 242 -4.93 -0.49 13.14
N GLU A 243 -5.70 0.54 12.82
CA GLU A 243 -7.15 0.44 12.63
C GLU A 243 -7.57 0.79 11.21
N LYS A 244 -6.93 1.79 10.59
CA LYS A 244 -7.31 2.35 9.29
C LYS A 244 -8.80 2.71 9.24
N GLY A 245 -9.34 3.15 10.37
CA GLY A 245 -10.76 3.36 10.61
C GLY A 245 -11.21 4.77 10.28
N PHE A 246 -12.43 4.88 9.76
CA PHE A 246 -13.09 6.17 9.58
C PHE A 246 -13.92 6.52 10.82
N TYR A 247 -13.30 7.18 11.80
CA TYR A 247 -13.98 7.64 13.01
C TYR A 247 -14.29 9.14 12.91
N LEU A 248 -15.55 9.51 13.18
CA LEU A 248 -16.04 10.89 13.02
C LEU A 248 -15.28 11.89 13.92
N GLY A 249 -14.88 11.48 15.13
CA GLY A 249 -14.12 12.32 16.04
C GLY A 249 -12.78 12.74 15.45
N ASP A 250 -11.99 11.76 15.03
CA ASP A 250 -10.67 11.97 14.40
C ASP A 250 -10.82 12.69 13.07
N GLY A 251 -11.79 12.25 12.25
CA GLY A 251 -12.07 12.83 10.95
C GLY A 251 -12.46 14.30 11.00
N CYS A 252 -13.10 14.76 12.06
CA CYS A 252 -13.47 16.18 12.22
C CYS A 252 -12.24 17.09 12.26
N TYR A 253 -11.23 16.75 13.08
CA TYR A 253 -10.01 17.54 13.19
C TYR A 253 -9.16 17.48 11.92
N THR A 254 -9.04 16.28 11.34
CA THR A 254 -8.28 16.08 10.09
C THR A 254 -8.93 16.83 8.93
N ALA A 255 -10.26 16.78 8.78
CA ALA A 255 -10.98 17.50 7.75
C ALA A 255 -10.84 19.04 7.91
N LEU A 256 -10.97 19.55 9.13
CA LEU A 256 -10.78 20.97 9.40
C LEU A 256 -9.37 21.44 9.06
N THR A 257 -8.36 20.65 9.44
CA THR A 257 -6.96 20.92 9.11
C THR A 257 -6.75 20.92 7.59
N ASN A 258 -7.29 19.91 6.89
CA ASN A 258 -7.20 19.85 5.44
C ASN A 258 -7.82 21.07 4.76
N MET A 259 -8.98 21.51 5.20
CA MET A 259 -9.63 22.73 4.69
C MET A 259 -8.76 23.97 4.89
N ILE A 260 -8.11 24.13 6.05
CA ILE A 260 -7.22 25.25 6.33
C ILE A 260 -5.98 25.21 5.42
N LEU A 261 -5.42 24.04 5.17
CA LEU A 261 -4.17 23.90 4.42
C LEU A 261 -4.37 24.02 2.91
N THR A 262 -5.53 23.64 2.40
CA THR A 262 -5.80 23.48 0.95
C THR A 262 -6.78 24.49 0.36
N SER A 263 -7.35 25.40 1.16
CA SER A 263 -8.34 26.41 0.71
C SER A 263 -7.73 27.64 0.08
#